data_5e15a6ad6dfe083d5b3dc077120bdc6a
#
_entry.id   5e15a6ad6dfe083d5b3dc077120bdc6a
#
_cell.length_a   1.000
_cell.length_b   1.000
_cell.length_c   1.000
_cell.angle_alpha   90.00
_cell.angle_beta   90.00
_cell.angle_gamma   90.00
#
_symmetry.space_group_name_H-M   'P 1'
#
loop_
_entity.id
_entity.type
_entity.pdbx_description
1 polymer ?
#
loop_
_entity_poly.entity_id
_entity_poly.type
_entity_poly.pdbx_seq_one_letter_code
_entity_poly.pdbx_strand_id
1 'polypeptide(L)'
;AEAEKRGYIVVAPYGYNERGWYGSQGKGSGGLLGGRAGDPENLGELSEKDVLNVLGIVRKEFNVNSARIYLAGHSMGGGGTIHLGAAYSDIWAALVPMSPAYMGSSDILEKIIAPMMVVTGDKDTTVPVQMVRPFAKRMKETNTKHVYKEIAGGNHGTTFYRNPELMAEIFDFLDGCSLQVEEGDELPQEPLRTFTNKSGRKIEARIVSSEGTKVTIARKDGKLFTIALSSLSEADQNYIQTWIAESATEP
;
A
#
# COMPACT_ATOMS: atom_id res chain seq x y z
N ALA A 1 -6.59 -12.51 15.58
CA ALA A 1 -6.96 -12.30 14.17
C ALA A 1 -6.00 -13.06 13.25
N GLU A 2 -6.39 -13.33 11.98
CA GLU A 2 -5.51 -14.08 11.04
C GLU A 2 -4.21 -13.31 10.76
N ALA A 3 -4.29 -12.00 10.56
CA ALA A 3 -3.13 -11.14 10.37
C ALA A 3 -2.11 -11.27 11.52
N GLU A 4 -2.57 -11.17 12.74
CA GLU A 4 -1.72 -11.25 13.94
C GLU A 4 -1.02 -12.61 14.07
N LYS A 5 -1.74 -13.71 13.82
CA LYS A 5 -1.18 -15.08 13.86
C LYS A 5 -0.03 -15.29 12.85
N ARG A 6 -0.04 -14.52 11.76
CA ARG A 6 0.89 -14.63 10.64
C ARG A 6 1.92 -13.50 10.60
N GLY A 7 1.94 -12.62 11.62
CA GLY A 7 2.89 -11.51 11.71
C GLY A 7 2.68 -10.38 10.71
N TYR A 8 1.45 -10.16 10.24
CA TYR A 8 1.13 -9.05 9.35
C TYR A 8 0.92 -7.74 10.10
N ILE A 9 1.40 -6.66 9.54
CA ILE A 9 0.99 -5.30 9.87
C ILE A 9 -0.21 -4.96 8.98
N VAL A 10 -1.34 -4.61 9.58
CA VAL A 10 -2.55 -4.20 8.84
C VAL A 10 -2.72 -2.70 8.95
N VAL A 11 -2.86 -2.03 7.82
CA VAL A 11 -3.01 -0.59 7.73
C VAL A 11 -4.25 -0.26 6.91
N ALA A 12 -5.08 0.66 7.38
CA ALA A 12 -6.30 1.07 6.70
C ALA A 12 -6.23 2.57 6.36
N PRO A 13 -5.74 2.94 5.16
CA PRO A 13 -5.73 4.33 4.71
C PRO A 13 -7.17 4.86 4.57
N TYR A 14 -7.41 6.09 5.00
CA TYR A 14 -8.73 6.72 4.86
C TYR A 14 -9.04 7.15 3.42
N GLY A 15 -8.00 7.37 2.61
CA GLY A 15 -8.15 7.80 1.23
C GLY A 15 -8.52 9.28 1.11
N TYR A 16 -7.96 10.14 1.98
CA TYR A 16 -8.22 11.57 2.12
C TYR A 16 -9.67 11.87 2.56
N ASN A 17 -10.69 11.40 1.84
CA ASN A 17 -12.09 11.39 2.27
C ASN A 17 -12.90 10.30 1.53
N GLU A 18 -14.15 10.08 1.97
CA GLU A 18 -15.02 9.03 1.44
C GLU A 18 -15.45 9.22 -0.02
N ARG A 19 -15.24 10.39 -0.61
CA ARG A 19 -15.61 10.69 -2.00
C ARG A 19 -14.47 10.58 -2.99
N GLY A 20 -13.23 10.38 -2.51
CA GLY A 20 -12.05 10.27 -3.35
C GLY A 20 -11.88 8.92 -4.05
N TRP A 21 -12.55 7.88 -3.53
CA TRP A 21 -12.59 6.54 -4.11
C TRP A 21 -11.21 5.95 -4.45
N TYR A 22 -10.19 6.35 -3.70
CA TYR A 22 -8.80 5.92 -3.94
C TYR A 22 -8.33 6.16 -5.38
N GLY A 23 -8.87 7.19 -6.05
CA GLY A 23 -8.58 7.53 -7.44
C GLY A 23 -9.34 6.70 -8.49
N SER A 24 -10.07 5.64 -8.10
CA SER A 24 -10.68 4.68 -9.03
C SER A 24 -11.80 5.26 -9.91
N GLN A 25 -12.32 6.45 -9.56
CA GLN A 25 -13.33 7.17 -10.34
C GLN A 25 -12.72 8.29 -11.20
N GLY A 26 -11.40 8.29 -11.35
CA GLY A 26 -10.63 9.33 -12.02
C GLY A 26 -10.04 10.34 -11.05
N LYS A 27 -9.18 11.21 -11.59
CA LYS A 27 -8.38 12.14 -10.78
C LYS A 27 -9.14 13.39 -10.36
N GLY A 28 -10.29 13.67 -10.96
CA GLY A 28 -11.12 14.82 -10.64
C GLY A 28 -11.88 14.70 -9.33
N SER A 29 -12.73 15.68 -9.05
CA SER A 29 -13.60 15.70 -7.87
C SER A 29 -14.89 14.92 -8.09
N GLY A 30 -15.33 14.24 -7.06
CA GLY A 30 -16.73 13.87 -6.93
C GLY A 30 -17.15 12.49 -7.35
N GLY A 31 -16.33 11.65 -7.94
CA GLY A 31 -16.66 10.25 -8.22
C GLY A 31 -18.15 9.93 -8.47
N LEU A 32 -18.56 8.69 -8.29
CA LEU A 32 -19.96 8.24 -8.44
C LEU A 32 -20.95 8.93 -7.45
N LEU A 33 -20.46 9.33 -6.28
CA LEU A 33 -21.30 9.98 -5.24
C LEU A 33 -21.40 11.51 -5.42
N GLY A 34 -20.79 12.07 -6.46
CA GLY A 34 -20.71 13.50 -6.68
C GLY A 34 -19.80 14.22 -5.69
N GLY A 35 -19.27 15.39 -6.09
CA GLY A 35 -18.52 16.28 -5.22
C GLY A 35 -19.46 17.07 -4.29
N ARG A 36 -18.89 17.57 -3.18
CA ARG A 36 -19.56 18.54 -2.31
C ARG A 36 -18.89 19.90 -2.46
N ALA A 37 -19.63 20.96 -2.16
CA ALA A 37 -19.05 22.30 -2.06
C ALA A 37 -17.87 22.28 -1.08
N GLY A 38 -16.68 22.68 -1.56
CA GLY A 38 -15.45 22.66 -0.80
C GLY A 38 -14.56 21.43 -1.01
N ASP A 39 -14.98 20.42 -1.78
CA ASP A 39 -14.07 19.36 -2.20
C ASP A 39 -13.03 19.94 -3.19
N PRO A 40 -11.75 19.51 -3.06
CA PRO A 40 -10.73 19.93 -4.02
C PRO A 40 -11.00 19.35 -5.41
N GLU A 41 -10.65 20.09 -6.45
CA GLU A 41 -10.83 19.66 -7.85
C GLU A 41 -10.05 18.36 -8.17
N ASN A 42 -8.95 18.11 -7.47
CA ASN A 42 -8.10 16.93 -7.61
C ASN A 42 -8.34 15.87 -6.51
N LEU A 43 -9.57 15.77 -6.02
CA LEU A 43 -9.92 14.88 -4.90
C LEU A 43 -9.47 13.42 -5.12
N GLY A 44 -9.66 12.89 -6.34
CA GLY A 44 -9.23 11.55 -6.68
C GLY A 44 -7.71 11.37 -6.57
N GLU A 45 -6.91 12.34 -6.99
CA GLU A 45 -5.46 12.34 -6.84
C GLU A 45 -5.03 12.37 -5.37
N LEU A 46 -5.69 13.21 -4.57
CA LEU A 46 -5.41 13.27 -3.13
C LEU A 46 -5.75 11.97 -2.43
N SER A 47 -6.84 11.32 -2.83
CA SER A 47 -7.28 10.04 -2.29
C SER A 47 -6.29 8.90 -2.63
N GLU A 48 -5.79 8.86 -3.86
CA GLU A 48 -4.76 7.94 -4.32
C GLU A 48 -3.43 8.18 -3.57
N LYS A 49 -3.01 9.44 -3.50
CA LYS A 49 -1.77 9.84 -2.83
C LYS A 49 -1.78 9.55 -1.33
N ASP A 50 -2.94 9.63 -0.67
CA ASP A 50 -3.06 9.29 0.75
C ASP A 50 -2.65 7.85 1.04
N VAL A 51 -3.03 6.90 0.18
CA VAL A 51 -2.62 5.49 0.33
C VAL A 51 -1.11 5.33 0.26
N LEU A 52 -0.45 6.01 -0.68
CA LEU A 52 1.00 5.96 -0.85
C LEU A 52 1.73 6.66 0.30
N ASN A 53 1.21 7.79 0.78
CA ASN A 53 1.75 8.49 1.94
C ASN A 53 1.69 7.62 3.19
N VAL A 54 0.54 6.96 3.44
CA VAL A 54 0.38 6.03 4.57
C VAL A 54 1.36 4.86 4.45
N LEU A 55 1.51 4.28 3.26
CA LEU A 55 2.51 3.24 3.02
C LEU A 55 3.93 3.73 3.31
N GLY A 56 4.26 4.95 2.87
CA GLY A 56 5.55 5.58 3.14
C GLY A 56 5.81 5.78 4.64
N ILE A 57 4.80 6.21 5.40
CA ILE A 57 4.88 6.35 6.86
C ILE A 57 5.15 4.99 7.51
N VAL A 58 4.36 3.96 7.13
CA VAL A 58 4.50 2.61 7.70
C VAL A 58 5.87 2.02 7.41
N ARG A 59 6.40 2.18 6.19
CA ARG A 59 7.76 1.74 5.83
C ARG A 59 8.85 2.45 6.65
N LYS A 60 8.62 3.69 7.07
CA LYS A 60 9.57 4.45 7.92
C LYS A 60 9.50 4.04 9.39
N GLU A 61 8.31 3.72 9.88
CA GLU A 61 8.09 3.46 11.30
C GLU A 61 8.25 1.98 11.69
N PHE A 62 8.07 1.06 10.74
CA PHE A 62 8.08 -0.38 11.00
C PHE A 62 9.09 -1.10 10.09
N ASN A 63 9.57 -2.24 10.56
CA ASN A 63 10.39 -3.13 9.72
C ASN A 63 9.50 -3.90 8.75
N VAL A 64 9.23 -3.33 7.59
CA VAL A 64 8.37 -3.87 6.55
C VAL A 64 9.21 -4.69 5.55
N ASN A 65 8.77 -5.91 5.26
CA ASN A 65 9.31 -6.67 4.14
C ASN A 65 8.74 -6.12 2.82
N SER A 66 9.55 -5.41 2.05
CA SER A 66 9.13 -4.79 0.79
C SER A 66 8.69 -5.79 -0.29
N ALA A 67 9.17 -7.04 -0.23
CA ALA A 67 8.71 -8.11 -1.11
C ALA A 67 7.32 -8.64 -0.75
N ARG A 68 6.76 -8.26 0.39
CA ARG A 68 5.50 -8.78 0.92
C ARG A 68 4.53 -7.64 1.30
N ILE A 69 4.29 -6.72 0.39
CA ILE A 69 3.31 -5.65 0.52
C ILE A 69 2.09 -6.00 -0.32
N TYR A 70 0.95 -6.06 0.30
CA TYR A 70 -0.29 -6.50 -0.32
C TYR A 70 -1.35 -5.41 -0.24
N LEU A 71 -2.24 -5.38 -1.21
CA LEU A 71 -3.36 -4.46 -1.22
C LEU A 71 -4.67 -5.23 -1.24
N ALA A 72 -5.54 -4.97 -0.28
CA ALA A 72 -6.86 -5.58 -0.20
C ALA A 72 -7.92 -4.51 0.06
N GLY A 73 -9.10 -4.69 -0.49
CA GLY A 73 -10.17 -3.74 -0.25
C GLY A 73 -11.55 -4.32 -0.60
N HIS A 74 -12.58 -3.82 0.09
CA HIS A 74 -13.96 -4.22 -0.13
C HIS A 74 -14.76 -3.07 -0.76
N SER A 75 -15.66 -3.38 -1.67
CA SER A 75 -16.57 -2.41 -2.28
C SER A 75 -15.82 -1.27 -2.96
N MET A 76 -15.95 -0.05 -2.50
CA MET A 76 -15.16 1.11 -2.92
C MET A 76 -13.65 0.83 -2.80
N GLY A 77 -13.21 0.26 -1.67
CA GLY A 77 -11.82 -0.17 -1.49
C GLY A 77 -11.39 -1.27 -2.46
N GLY A 78 -12.31 -2.15 -2.88
CA GLY A 78 -12.06 -3.14 -3.94
C GLY A 78 -11.83 -2.48 -5.30
N GLY A 79 -12.58 -1.44 -5.63
CA GLY A 79 -12.35 -0.60 -6.80
C GLY A 79 -10.99 0.10 -6.72
N GLY A 80 -10.67 0.66 -5.55
CA GLY A 80 -9.35 1.24 -5.26
C GLY A 80 -8.21 0.23 -5.39
N THR A 81 -8.41 -1.02 -4.94
CA THR A 81 -7.42 -2.10 -5.10
C THR A 81 -7.08 -2.38 -6.56
N ILE A 82 -8.09 -2.42 -7.44
CA ILE A 82 -7.87 -2.60 -8.88
C ILE A 82 -7.15 -1.39 -9.47
N HIS A 83 -7.58 -0.17 -9.13
CA HIS A 83 -6.99 1.06 -9.64
C HIS A 83 -5.52 1.20 -9.23
N LEU A 84 -5.23 1.12 -7.93
CA LEU A 84 -3.88 1.26 -7.39
C LEU A 84 -2.98 0.08 -7.79
N GLY A 85 -3.55 -1.12 -7.96
CA GLY A 85 -2.83 -2.27 -8.49
C GLY A 85 -2.33 -2.07 -9.91
N ALA A 86 -3.09 -1.35 -10.73
CA ALA A 86 -2.70 -1.01 -12.09
C ALA A 86 -1.80 0.23 -12.19
N ALA A 87 -2.00 1.20 -11.31
CA ALA A 87 -1.23 2.44 -11.32
C ALA A 87 0.18 2.26 -10.73
N TYR A 88 0.35 1.34 -9.79
CA TYR A 88 1.58 1.10 -9.01
C TYR A 88 1.88 -0.40 -8.94
N SER A 89 1.92 -1.06 -10.08
CA SER A 89 1.97 -2.52 -10.19
C SER A 89 3.25 -3.16 -9.64
N ASP A 90 4.32 -2.40 -9.51
CA ASP A 90 5.61 -2.77 -8.97
C ASP A 90 5.69 -2.79 -7.42
N ILE A 91 4.71 -2.18 -6.76
CA ILE A 91 4.66 -2.11 -5.29
C ILE A 91 4.05 -3.37 -4.66
N TRP A 92 3.06 -3.97 -5.32
CA TRP A 92 2.16 -4.93 -4.69
C TRP A 92 2.56 -6.37 -5.00
N ALA A 93 2.84 -7.15 -3.95
CA ALA A 93 3.12 -8.59 -4.07
C ALA A 93 1.86 -9.41 -4.39
N ALA A 94 0.68 -8.95 -4.00
CA ALA A 94 -0.62 -9.49 -4.43
C ALA A 94 -1.75 -8.49 -4.15
N LEU A 95 -2.89 -8.71 -4.84
CA LEU A 95 -4.10 -7.91 -4.73
C LEU A 95 -5.29 -8.78 -4.33
N VAL A 96 -6.16 -8.24 -3.43
CA VAL A 96 -7.41 -8.92 -3.04
C VAL A 96 -8.59 -7.94 -3.13
N PRO A 97 -9.12 -7.66 -4.32
CA PRO A 97 -10.37 -6.90 -4.47
C PRO A 97 -11.58 -7.76 -4.10
N MET A 98 -12.35 -7.30 -3.11
CA MET A 98 -13.55 -7.97 -2.62
C MET A 98 -14.80 -7.17 -3.02
N SER A 99 -15.76 -7.79 -3.71
CA SER A 99 -16.93 -7.11 -4.31
C SER A 99 -16.56 -5.74 -4.88
N PRO A 100 -15.59 -5.68 -5.83
CA PRO A 100 -14.98 -4.42 -6.25
C PRO A 100 -15.98 -3.51 -6.97
N ALA A 101 -16.24 -2.35 -6.40
CA ALA A 101 -17.02 -1.29 -7.06
C ALA A 101 -16.12 -0.51 -8.04
N TYR A 102 -15.73 -1.15 -9.13
CA TYR A 102 -14.92 -0.56 -10.18
C TYR A 102 -15.75 -0.34 -11.44
N MET A 103 -15.85 0.91 -11.90
CA MET A 103 -16.71 1.31 -13.01
C MET A 103 -16.00 1.36 -14.37
N GLY A 104 -14.69 1.12 -14.40
CA GLY A 104 -13.90 1.11 -15.63
C GLY A 104 -13.93 -0.22 -16.36
N SER A 105 -13.22 -0.28 -17.50
CA SER A 105 -13.06 -1.52 -18.27
C SER A 105 -12.22 -2.54 -17.52
N SER A 106 -12.55 -3.84 -17.70
CA SER A 106 -11.71 -4.96 -17.25
C SER A 106 -10.34 -5.02 -17.95
N ASP A 107 -10.12 -4.27 -19.03
CA ASP A 107 -8.83 -4.18 -19.70
C ASP A 107 -7.74 -3.56 -18.83
N ILE A 108 -8.12 -2.87 -17.76
CA ILE A 108 -7.17 -2.37 -16.74
C ILE A 108 -6.29 -3.49 -16.18
N LEU A 109 -6.78 -4.74 -16.19
CA LEU A 109 -6.03 -5.91 -15.70
C LEU A 109 -4.75 -6.19 -16.49
N GLU A 110 -4.64 -5.70 -17.72
CA GLU A 110 -3.39 -5.80 -18.52
C GLU A 110 -2.22 -5.06 -17.88
N LYS A 111 -2.52 -4.07 -17.03
CA LYS A 111 -1.51 -3.27 -16.33
C LYS A 111 -1.13 -3.87 -14.96
N ILE A 112 -1.83 -4.91 -14.51
CA ILE A 112 -1.60 -5.54 -13.23
C ILE A 112 -0.71 -6.76 -13.43
N ILE A 113 0.49 -6.71 -12.87
CA ILE A 113 1.45 -7.82 -12.88
C ILE A 113 1.35 -8.70 -11.62
N ALA A 114 0.83 -8.14 -10.53
CA ALA A 114 0.69 -8.83 -9.26
C ALA A 114 -0.34 -9.98 -9.34
N PRO A 115 -0.11 -11.12 -8.67
CA PRO A 115 -1.14 -12.12 -8.42
C PRO A 115 -2.39 -11.50 -7.82
N MET A 116 -3.59 -11.96 -8.24
CA MET A 116 -4.83 -11.36 -7.80
C MET A 116 -5.88 -12.41 -7.40
N MET A 117 -6.50 -12.23 -6.24
CA MET A 117 -7.65 -13.01 -5.78
C MET A 117 -8.89 -12.11 -5.72
N VAL A 118 -9.80 -12.27 -6.67
CA VAL A 118 -11.08 -11.55 -6.68
C VAL A 118 -12.13 -12.40 -5.97
N VAL A 119 -12.80 -11.80 -4.98
CA VAL A 119 -13.89 -12.47 -4.22
C VAL A 119 -15.16 -11.65 -4.34
N THR A 120 -16.29 -12.29 -4.59
CA THR A 120 -17.62 -11.65 -4.65
C THR A 120 -18.72 -12.60 -4.17
N GLY A 121 -19.86 -12.04 -3.78
CA GLY A 121 -21.05 -12.81 -3.46
C GLY A 121 -22.03 -12.87 -4.64
N ASP A 122 -22.64 -14.03 -4.91
CA ASP A 122 -23.60 -14.19 -6.01
C ASP A 122 -24.95 -13.49 -5.75
N LYS A 123 -25.24 -13.14 -4.48
CA LYS A 123 -26.41 -12.38 -4.02
C LYS A 123 -26.08 -10.95 -3.60
N ASP A 124 -24.92 -10.43 -4.03
CA ASP A 124 -24.56 -9.04 -3.81
C ASP A 124 -25.47 -8.13 -4.65
N THR A 125 -26.27 -7.31 -3.97
CA THR A 125 -27.21 -6.36 -4.60
C THR A 125 -26.60 -4.93 -4.69
N THR A 126 -25.51 -4.67 -4.00
CA THR A 126 -24.81 -3.37 -4.01
C THR A 126 -23.79 -3.31 -5.15
N VAL A 127 -22.97 -4.35 -5.26
CA VAL A 127 -22.09 -4.58 -6.41
C VAL A 127 -22.48 -5.90 -7.06
N PRO A 128 -23.46 -5.88 -7.97
CA PRO A 128 -23.97 -7.09 -8.58
C PRO A 128 -22.85 -7.92 -9.24
N VAL A 129 -22.87 -9.23 -9.01
CA VAL A 129 -21.85 -10.16 -9.51
C VAL A 129 -21.62 -10.06 -11.03
N GLN A 130 -22.64 -9.60 -11.77
CA GLN A 130 -22.54 -9.32 -13.20
C GLN A 130 -21.52 -8.25 -13.55
N MET A 131 -21.26 -7.30 -12.63
CA MET A 131 -20.21 -6.29 -12.78
C MET A 131 -18.82 -6.87 -12.53
N VAL A 132 -18.71 -7.95 -11.76
CA VAL A 132 -17.44 -8.58 -11.38
C VAL A 132 -17.02 -9.69 -12.35
N ARG A 133 -17.97 -10.42 -12.94
CA ARG A 133 -17.70 -11.52 -13.87
C ARG A 133 -16.85 -11.13 -15.11
N PRO A 134 -16.94 -9.92 -15.70
CA PRO A 134 -16.03 -9.50 -16.76
C PRO A 134 -14.56 -9.54 -16.33
N PHE A 135 -14.26 -9.20 -15.06
CA PHE A 135 -12.90 -9.31 -14.53
C PHE A 135 -12.45 -10.76 -14.46
N ALA A 136 -13.31 -11.67 -13.98
CA ALA A 136 -13.02 -13.10 -13.96
C ALA A 136 -12.74 -13.67 -15.36
N LYS A 137 -13.45 -13.19 -16.38
CA LYS A 137 -13.20 -13.56 -17.77
C LYS A 137 -11.83 -13.04 -18.23
N ARG A 138 -11.55 -11.76 -18.00
CA ARG A 138 -10.29 -11.12 -18.41
C ARG A 138 -9.08 -11.73 -17.71
N MET A 139 -9.19 -12.08 -16.42
CA MET A 139 -8.13 -12.75 -15.66
C MET A 139 -7.64 -14.04 -16.32
N LYS A 140 -8.51 -14.80 -17.00
CA LYS A 140 -8.12 -16.02 -17.72
C LYS A 140 -7.26 -15.75 -18.96
N GLU A 141 -7.29 -14.54 -19.45
CA GLU A 141 -6.55 -14.11 -20.65
C GLU A 141 -5.19 -13.48 -20.27
N THR A 142 -4.98 -13.18 -18.99
CA THR A 142 -3.71 -12.65 -18.49
C THR A 142 -2.76 -13.79 -18.09
N ASN A 143 -1.45 -13.58 -18.17
CA ASN A 143 -0.44 -14.55 -17.73
C ASN A 143 -0.19 -14.51 -16.21
N THR A 144 -0.93 -13.72 -15.47
CA THR A 144 -0.75 -13.54 -14.03
C THR A 144 -1.50 -14.61 -13.25
N LYS A 145 -0.89 -15.15 -12.19
CA LYS A 145 -1.56 -16.06 -11.24
C LYS A 145 -2.80 -15.35 -10.67
N HIS A 146 -3.97 -15.96 -10.85
CA HIS A 146 -5.22 -15.39 -10.36
C HIS A 146 -6.15 -16.43 -9.77
N VAL A 147 -7.00 -15.98 -8.84
CA VAL A 147 -8.11 -16.75 -8.25
C VAL A 147 -9.36 -15.91 -8.36
N TYR A 148 -10.43 -16.50 -8.87
CA TYR A 148 -11.78 -15.91 -8.81
C TYR A 148 -12.66 -16.79 -7.92
N LYS A 149 -13.26 -16.18 -6.91
CA LYS A 149 -14.13 -16.86 -5.94
C LYS A 149 -15.49 -16.18 -5.86
N GLU A 150 -16.52 -16.87 -6.31
CA GLU A 150 -17.91 -16.46 -6.19
C GLU A 150 -18.56 -17.25 -5.06
N ILE A 151 -18.98 -16.56 -3.99
CA ILE A 151 -19.51 -17.17 -2.78
C ILE A 151 -21.02 -17.36 -2.95
N ALA A 152 -21.48 -18.62 -2.96
CA ALA A 152 -22.89 -18.97 -3.10
C ALA A 152 -23.70 -18.43 -1.92
N GLY A 153 -24.79 -17.71 -2.21
CA GLY A 153 -25.63 -17.03 -1.23
C GLY A 153 -24.97 -15.80 -0.59
N GLY A 154 -23.75 -15.44 -0.99
CA GLY A 154 -23.00 -14.31 -0.43
C GLY A 154 -23.61 -12.97 -0.81
N ASN A 155 -23.73 -12.06 0.15
CA ASN A 155 -24.16 -10.68 -0.05
C ASN A 155 -23.01 -9.70 0.12
N HIS A 156 -23.26 -8.39 -0.04
CA HIS A 156 -22.24 -7.36 -0.01
C HIS A 156 -21.42 -7.28 1.29
N GLY A 157 -22.03 -7.50 2.43
CA GLY A 157 -21.39 -7.29 3.75
C GLY A 157 -20.96 -8.59 4.43
N THR A 158 -21.93 -9.45 4.77
CA THR A 158 -21.68 -10.62 5.63
C THR A 158 -20.76 -11.68 5.00
N THR A 159 -20.66 -11.70 3.67
CA THR A 159 -19.73 -12.57 2.93
C THR A 159 -18.29 -12.44 3.42
N PHE A 160 -17.87 -11.24 3.77
CA PHE A 160 -16.49 -10.94 4.16
C PHE A 160 -16.33 -10.86 5.68
N TYR A 161 -17.17 -10.08 6.36
CA TYR A 161 -16.98 -9.73 7.78
C TYR A 161 -17.28 -10.85 8.76
N ARG A 162 -17.99 -11.88 8.34
CA ARG A 162 -18.41 -13.03 9.19
C ARG A 162 -17.99 -14.38 8.63
N ASN A 163 -16.95 -14.39 7.82
CA ASN A 163 -16.44 -15.61 7.18
C ASN A 163 -14.96 -15.82 7.52
N PRO A 164 -14.65 -16.41 8.69
CA PRO A 164 -13.26 -16.63 9.11
C PRO A 164 -12.52 -17.61 8.19
N GLU A 165 -13.22 -18.55 7.55
CA GLU A 165 -12.64 -19.50 6.61
C GLU A 165 -12.16 -18.77 5.34
N LEU A 166 -12.99 -17.89 4.80
CA LEU A 166 -12.61 -17.04 3.67
C LEU A 166 -11.41 -16.14 4.03
N MET A 167 -11.38 -15.58 5.25
CA MET A 167 -10.23 -14.79 5.69
C MET A 167 -8.96 -15.64 5.75
N ALA A 168 -9.02 -16.86 6.26
CA ALA A 168 -7.88 -17.77 6.26
C ALA A 168 -7.39 -18.06 4.84
N GLU A 169 -8.29 -18.37 3.89
CA GLU A 169 -7.97 -18.60 2.49
C GLU A 169 -7.31 -17.37 1.82
N ILE A 170 -7.79 -16.16 2.12
CA ILE A 170 -7.19 -14.92 1.62
C ILE A 170 -5.75 -14.80 2.13
N PHE A 171 -5.51 -15.02 3.42
CA PHE A 171 -4.16 -14.97 3.96
C PHE A 171 -3.27 -16.10 3.45
N ASP A 172 -3.80 -17.31 3.21
CA ASP A 172 -3.06 -18.40 2.57
C ASP A 172 -2.63 -18.03 1.15
N PHE A 173 -3.51 -17.36 0.39
CA PHE A 173 -3.17 -16.82 -0.93
C PHE A 173 -2.06 -15.77 -0.85
N LEU A 174 -2.15 -14.83 0.09
CA LEU A 174 -1.13 -13.78 0.30
C LEU A 174 0.23 -14.38 0.72
N ASP A 175 0.23 -15.36 1.63
CA ASP A 175 1.45 -16.06 2.07
C ASP A 175 2.18 -16.76 0.92
N GLY A 176 1.44 -17.20 -0.10
CA GLY A 176 1.98 -17.80 -1.31
C GLY A 176 2.46 -16.80 -2.38
N CYS A 177 2.46 -15.50 -2.09
CA CYS A 177 2.83 -14.44 -3.02
C CYS A 177 3.95 -13.56 -2.45
N SER A 178 4.94 -13.28 -3.28
CA SER A 178 6.00 -12.31 -2.99
C SER A 178 6.48 -11.69 -4.30
N LEU A 179 6.92 -10.44 -4.26
CA LEU A 179 7.67 -9.87 -5.37
C LEU A 179 8.98 -10.65 -5.51
N GLN A 180 9.37 -10.92 -6.77
CA GLN A 180 10.73 -11.35 -7.06
C GLN A 180 11.60 -10.09 -6.91
N VAL A 181 12.13 -9.89 -5.72
CA VAL A 181 13.17 -8.88 -5.50
C VAL A 181 14.47 -9.58 -5.96
N GLU A 182 15.09 -9.13 -7.06
CA GLU A 182 16.42 -9.56 -7.37
C GLU A 182 17.32 -9.20 -6.17
N GLU A 183 18.27 -10.09 -5.79
CA GLU A 183 19.25 -9.76 -4.75
C GLU A 183 20.00 -8.49 -5.19
N GLY A 184 19.58 -7.33 -4.70
CA GLY A 184 20.05 -6.00 -5.12
C GLY A 184 18.95 -4.93 -5.14
N ASP A 185 17.67 -5.31 -5.27
CA ASP A 185 16.49 -4.42 -5.17
C ASP A 185 15.90 -4.33 -3.74
N GLU A 186 16.69 -4.53 -2.70
CA GLU A 186 16.41 -3.78 -1.48
C GLU A 186 16.39 -2.30 -1.93
N LEU A 187 15.24 -1.61 -1.75
CA LEU A 187 15.23 -0.15 -1.86
C LEU A 187 16.53 0.33 -1.23
N PRO A 188 17.32 1.19 -1.87
CA PRO A 188 18.63 1.58 -1.38
C PRO A 188 18.48 2.00 0.07
N GLN A 189 18.71 1.05 0.96
CA GLN A 189 18.76 1.34 2.38
C GLN A 189 19.98 2.21 2.49
N GLU A 190 19.78 3.44 2.98
CA GLU A 190 20.91 4.30 3.30
C GLU A 190 22.01 3.46 3.97
N PRO A 191 23.23 3.49 3.47
CA PRO A 191 24.28 2.64 3.99
C PRO A 191 24.48 2.91 5.48
N LEU A 192 24.71 1.84 6.26
CA LEU A 192 25.13 2.02 7.64
C LEU A 192 26.42 2.83 7.68
N ARG A 193 26.40 3.93 8.43
CA ARG A 193 27.60 4.73 8.70
C ARG A 193 27.72 5.01 10.19
N THR A 194 28.93 5.36 10.60
CA THR A 194 29.18 5.77 11.98
C THR A 194 28.86 7.24 12.15
N PHE A 195 27.82 7.55 12.94
CA PHE A 195 27.55 8.88 13.43
C PHE A 195 28.25 9.13 14.75
N THR A 196 28.79 10.31 14.93
CA THR A 196 29.51 10.70 16.13
C THR A 196 28.82 11.91 16.76
N ASN A 197 28.52 11.86 18.04
CA ASN A 197 28.00 13.03 18.74
C ASN A 197 29.11 13.97 19.23
N LYS A 198 28.74 15.15 19.71
CA LYS A 198 29.70 16.16 20.23
C LYS A 198 30.54 15.66 21.41
N SER A 199 30.11 14.65 22.13
CA SER A 199 30.88 14.02 23.21
C SER A 199 31.78 12.88 22.75
N GLY A 200 31.88 12.65 21.45
CA GLY A 200 32.74 11.61 20.84
C GLY A 200 32.13 10.19 20.87
N ARG A 201 30.89 10.01 21.33
CA ARG A 201 30.21 8.71 21.26
C ARG A 201 29.82 8.40 19.83
N LYS A 202 30.01 7.15 19.45
CA LYS A 202 29.75 6.66 18.10
C LYS A 202 28.56 5.72 18.08
N ILE A 203 27.76 5.79 17.02
CA ILE A 203 26.65 4.86 16.73
C ILE A 203 26.70 4.50 15.25
N GLU A 204 26.64 3.21 14.95
CA GLU A 204 26.49 2.72 13.59
C GLU A 204 24.99 2.64 13.26
N ALA A 205 24.56 3.46 12.30
CA ALA A 205 23.16 3.60 11.95
C ALA A 205 23.00 4.09 10.50
N ARG A 206 21.79 4.04 9.97
CA ARG A 206 21.38 4.70 8.72
C ARG A 206 20.36 5.79 9.00
N ILE A 207 20.28 6.78 8.13
CA ILE A 207 19.25 7.81 8.21
C ILE A 207 17.90 7.17 7.77
N VAL A 208 16.84 7.52 8.49
CA VAL A 208 15.47 7.07 8.18
C VAL A 208 14.61 8.26 7.75
N SER A 209 14.69 9.36 8.48
CA SER A 209 13.95 10.58 8.18
C SER A 209 14.59 11.80 8.85
N SER A 210 14.24 12.98 8.37
CA SER A 210 14.59 14.24 9.00
C SER A 210 13.37 15.15 9.07
N GLU A 211 13.17 15.80 10.22
CA GLU A 211 12.10 16.75 10.45
C GLU A 211 12.63 17.95 11.22
N GLY A 212 12.65 19.10 10.55
CA GLY A 212 13.16 20.35 11.11
C GLY A 212 14.60 20.22 11.59
N THR A 213 14.84 20.31 12.89
CA THR A 213 16.16 20.20 13.53
C THR A 213 16.47 18.81 14.08
N LYS A 214 15.66 17.81 13.77
CA LYS A 214 15.81 16.44 14.25
C LYS A 214 16.03 15.48 13.10
N VAL A 215 16.79 14.42 13.34
CA VAL A 215 16.97 13.28 12.43
C VAL A 215 16.61 11.99 13.16
N THR A 216 15.90 11.12 12.48
CA THR A 216 15.65 9.75 12.95
C THR A 216 16.62 8.81 12.25
N ILE A 217 17.36 8.04 13.03
CA ILE A 217 18.33 7.05 12.57
C ILE A 217 17.93 5.66 13.03
N ALA A 218 18.17 4.64 12.21
CA ALA A 218 17.97 3.24 12.54
C ALA A 218 19.33 2.56 12.77
N ARG A 219 19.51 1.95 13.93
CA ARG A 219 20.66 1.11 14.23
C ARG A 219 20.53 -0.23 13.52
N LYS A 220 21.63 -0.97 13.36
CA LYS A 220 21.69 -2.29 12.70
C LYS A 220 20.66 -3.31 13.26
N ASP A 221 20.27 -3.20 14.55
CA ASP A 221 19.26 -4.04 15.19
C ASP A 221 17.82 -3.56 14.97
N GLY A 222 17.61 -2.56 14.10
CA GLY A 222 16.31 -2.01 13.78
C GLY A 222 15.77 -0.97 14.77
N LYS A 223 16.46 -0.70 15.89
CA LYS A 223 16.03 0.31 16.85
C LYS A 223 16.17 1.71 16.28
N LEU A 224 15.10 2.48 16.40
CA LEU A 224 15.03 3.87 15.96
C LEU A 224 15.43 4.84 17.09
N PHE A 225 16.12 5.90 16.72
CA PHE A 225 16.52 6.98 17.61
C PHE A 225 16.28 8.30 16.90
N THR A 226 15.48 9.17 17.52
CA THR A 226 15.31 10.55 17.04
C THR A 226 16.24 11.44 17.88
N ILE A 227 17.17 12.07 17.21
CA ILE A 227 18.21 12.90 17.83
C ILE A 227 18.22 14.31 17.23
N ALA A 228 18.60 15.30 18.02
CA ALA A 228 18.78 16.65 17.51
C ALA A 228 20.03 16.71 16.60
N LEU A 229 19.93 17.32 15.43
CA LEU A 229 21.07 17.52 14.53
C LEU A 229 22.22 18.21 15.24
N SER A 230 21.91 19.22 16.06
CA SER A 230 22.88 19.97 16.86
C SER A 230 23.66 19.13 17.87
N SER A 231 23.25 17.91 18.18
CA SER A 231 23.97 17.00 19.09
C SER A 231 25.07 16.19 18.39
N LEU A 232 25.07 16.15 17.05
CA LEU A 232 26.04 15.44 16.24
C LEU A 232 27.30 16.27 15.98
N SER A 233 28.36 15.59 15.52
CA SER A 233 29.56 16.25 15.00
C SER A 233 29.21 17.13 13.78
N GLU A 234 30.02 18.14 13.53
CA GLU A 234 29.83 19.04 12.38
C GLU A 234 29.85 18.27 11.05
N ALA A 235 30.75 17.27 10.92
CA ALA A 235 30.83 16.43 9.74
C ALA A 235 29.53 15.62 9.50
N ASP A 236 28.90 15.11 10.57
CA ASP A 236 27.65 14.36 10.47
C ASP A 236 26.45 15.28 10.24
N GLN A 237 26.45 16.49 10.80
CA GLN A 237 25.43 17.49 10.47
C GLN A 237 25.46 17.86 8.99
N ASN A 238 26.65 18.12 8.43
CA ASN A 238 26.81 18.45 7.00
C ASN A 238 26.37 17.29 6.11
N TYR A 239 26.72 16.05 6.45
CA TYR A 239 26.28 14.88 5.71
C TYR A 239 24.75 14.77 5.68
N ILE A 240 24.08 14.95 6.83
CA ILE A 240 22.62 14.88 6.91
C ILE A 240 21.97 16.02 6.13
N GLN A 241 22.54 17.22 6.12
CA GLN A 241 22.03 18.33 5.30
C GLN A 241 22.12 18.04 3.80
N THR A 242 23.22 17.42 3.35
CA THR A 242 23.37 16.96 1.96
C THR A 242 22.31 15.92 1.63
N TRP A 243 22.13 14.93 2.50
CA TRP A 243 21.11 13.88 2.33
C TRP A 243 19.69 14.46 2.26
N ILE A 244 19.35 15.47 3.09
CA ILE A 244 18.04 16.15 3.04
C ILE A 244 17.86 16.85 1.69
N ALA A 245 18.88 17.52 1.19
CA ALA A 245 18.82 18.22 -0.09
C ALA A 245 18.64 17.26 -1.27
N GLU A 246 19.34 16.15 -1.28
CA GLU A 246 19.24 15.10 -2.29
C GLU A 246 17.86 14.40 -2.25
N SER A 247 17.37 14.06 -1.06
CA SER A 247 16.04 13.44 -0.88
C SER A 247 14.86 14.36 -1.25
N ALA A 248 15.10 15.69 -1.29
CA ALA A 248 14.09 16.67 -1.71
C ALA A 248 14.03 16.86 -3.24
N THR A 249 15.03 16.36 -3.97
CA THR A 249 15.15 16.50 -5.44
C THR A 249 14.77 15.24 -6.21
N GLU A 250 14.52 14.11 -5.55
CA GLU A 250 13.96 12.93 -6.20
C GLU A 250 12.45 13.12 -6.45
N PRO A 251 11.98 12.97 -7.71
CA PRO A 251 10.61 13.28 -8.14
C PRO A 251 9.57 12.30 -7.61
#